data_3529e213bf11e9b6e2e3deeabd6bd2a5
#
_entry.id   3529e213bf11e9b6e2e3deeabd6bd2a5
#
_cell.length_a   1.000
_cell.length_b   1.000
_cell.length_c   1.000
_cell.angle_alpha   90.00
_cell.angle_beta   90.00
_cell.angle_gamma   90.00
#
_symmetry.space_group_name_H-M   'P 1'
#
loop_
_entity.id
_entity.type
_entity.pdbx_description
1 polymer ?
#
loop_
_entity_poly.entity_id
_entity_poly.type
_entity_poly.pdbx_seq_one_letter_code
_entity_poly.pdbx_strand_id
1 'polypeptide(L)'
;MGENAGEKNGVKTWGIYSGMYPCSFFEAGIENGLQATFCGHDHLNNFSVLYNGGSGDKYIQLTYGMSIDYLAYVSKDEHSQRGCTIITLAPDGTVNIAPKNYYTDFGGQDIGA
;
A
#
# COMPACT_ATOMS: atom_id res chain seq x y z
N MET A 1 9.27 7.02 4.05
CA MET A 1 8.78 5.90 4.91
C MET A 1 9.97 5.04 5.25
N GLY A 2 10.69 4.75 5.78
CA GLY A 2 11.93 3.99 5.89
C GLY A 2 12.07 3.34 7.24
N GLU A 3 13.06 3.75 7.95
CA GLU A 3 13.55 3.05 9.12
C GLU A 3 12.58 3.01 10.32
N ASN A 4 11.60 3.91 10.35
CA ASN A 4 10.63 3.99 11.46
C ASN A 4 9.34 3.18 11.19
N ALA A 5 9.33 2.34 10.16
CA ALA A 5 8.21 1.48 9.88
C ALA A 5 8.19 0.28 10.82
N GLY A 6 7.05 -0.01 11.41
CA GLY A 6 6.86 -1.19 12.25
C GLY A 6 6.78 -2.46 11.42
N GLU A 7 5.63 -2.74 10.85
CA GLU A 7 5.41 -3.91 10.01
C GLU A 7 5.32 -3.52 8.53
N LYS A 8 5.97 -4.26 7.66
CA LYS A 8 5.98 -4.04 6.22
C LYS A 8 5.66 -5.34 5.48
N ASN A 9 4.61 -5.29 4.68
CA ASN A 9 4.17 -6.38 3.82
C ASN A 9 4.11 -5.92 2.37
N GLY A 10 4.37 -6.83 1.45
CA GLY A 10 4.26 -6.57 0.02
C GLY A 10 5.57 -6.14 -0.64
N VAL A 11 5.46 -5.64 -1.84
CA VAL A 11 6.57 -5.33 -2.72
C VAL A 11 6.73 -3.82 -2.92
N LYS A 12 7.95 -3.36 -2.73
CA LYS A 12 8.37 -2.01 -3.08
C LYS A 12 9.46 -2.10 -4.14
N THR A 13 9.10 -1.83 -5.37
CA THR A 13 10.00 -1.88 -6.51
C THR A 13 10.61 -0.52 -6.80
N TRP A 14 9.80 0.52 -6.75
CA TRP A 14 10.24 1.88 -7.04
C TRP A 14 10.45 2.70 -5.77
N GLY A 15 11.09 3.85 -5.94
CA GLY A 15 11.10 4.90 -4.93
C GLY A 15 9.68 5.39 -4.63
N ILE A 16 9.52 6.02 -3.49
CA ILE A 16 8.26 6.64 -3.11
C ILE A 16 8.26 8.07 -3.65
N TYR A 17 7.30 8.37 -4.51
CA TYR A 17 7.12 9.70 -5.07
C TYR A 17 6.22 10.52 -4.16
N SER A 18 6.82 11.42 -3.40
CA SER A 18 6.10 12.30 -2.48
C SER A 18 5.96 13.71 -3.06
N GLY A 19 5.01 14.47 -2.53
CA GLY A 19 4.90 15.89 -2.82
C GLY A 19 6.15 16.67 -2.38
N MET A 20 6.37 17.82 -2.98
CA MET A 20 7.55 18.66 -2.71
C MET A 20 7.53 19.30 -1.31
N TYR A 21 6.36 19.47 -0.75
CA TYR A 21 6.19 20.13 0.54
C TYR A 21 5.60 19.18 1.57
N PRO A 22 6.21 19.10 2.77
CA PRO A 22 5.61 18.35 3.86
C PRO A 22 4.30 19.01 4.32
N CYS A 23 3.37 18.19 4.78
CA CYS A 23 2.14 18.67 5.41
C CYS A 23 1.94 17.96 6.74
N SER A 24 1.11 18.52 7.59
CA SER A 24 0.79 17.97 8.93
C SER A 24 -0.33 16.93 8.91
N PHE A 25 -0.59 16.30 7.77
CA PHE A 25 -1.67 15.31 7.64
C PHE A 25 -1.45 14.10 8.55
N PHE A 26 -0.22 13.61 8.62
CA PHE A 26 0.09 12.43 9.44
C PHE A 26 -0.12 12.72 10.93
N GLU A 27 0.41 13.84 11.42
CA GLU A 27 0.27 14.28 12.81
C GLU A 27 -1.20 14.49 13.18
N ALA A 28 -1.94 15.18 12.33
CA ALA A 28 -3.38 15.35 12.52
C ALA A 28 -4.12 14.01 12.51
N GLY A 29 -3.71 13.08 11.65
CA GLY A 29 -4.26 11.72 11.62
C GLY A 29 -4.04 10.98 12.93
N ILE A 30 -2.83 11.00 13.47
CA ILE A 30 -2.50 10.40 14.77
C ILE A 30 -3.35 11.01 15.89
N GLU A 31 -3.48 12.33 15.93
CA GLU A 31 -4.26 13.04 16.94
C GLU A 31 -5.75 12.69 16.89
N ASN A 32 -6.29 12.48 15.69
CA ASN A 32 -7.71 12.21 15.47
C ASN A 32 -8.04 10.71 15.33
N GLY A 33 -7.11 9.82 15.61
CA GLY A 33 -7.36 8.37 15.63
C GLY A 33 -7.51 7.74 14.24
N LEU A 34 -6.87 8.32 13.21
CA LEU A 34 -6.80 7.71 11.89
C LEU A 34 -6.06 6.36 11.98
N GLN A 35 -6.67 5.29 11.49
CA GLN A 35 -6.11 3.94 11.59
C GLN A 35 -5.35 3.54 10.33
N ALA A 36 -5.83 3.94 9.15
CA ALA A 36 -5.23 3.51 7.89
C ALA A 36 -5.42 4.56 6.80
N THR A 37 -4.47 4.58 5.85
CA THR A 37 -4.57 5.31 4.59
C THR A 37 -4.27 4.40 3.42
N PHE A 38 -4.90 4.66 2.29
CA PHE A 38 -4.72 3.90 1.06
C PHE A 38 -4.41 4.85 -0.08
N CYS A 39 -3.42 4.51 -0.88
CA CYS A 39 -3.04 5.30 -2.04
C CYS A 39 -2.66 4.41 -3.23
N GLY A 40 -2.72 4.98 -4.41
CA GLY A 40 -2.24 4.42 -5.66
C GLY A 40 -1.05 5.19 -6.18
N HIS A 41 -1.06 5.52 -7.47
CA HIS A 41 -0.06 6.30 -8.20
C HIS A 41 1.21 5.51 -8.55
N ASP A 42 1.87 4.91 -7.59
CA ASP A 42 3.10 4.15 -7.83
C ASP A 42 2.73 2.70 -8.23
N HIS A 43 2.53 2.46 -9.52
CA HIS A 43 1.95 1.21 -10.06
C HIS A 43 2.75 -0.06 -9.71
N LEU A 44 4.03 0.07 -9.46
CA LEU A 44 4.90 -1.05 -9.07
C LEU A 44 5.19 -1.12 -7.57
N ASN A 45 4.43 -0.41 -6.75
CA ASN A 45 4.48 -0.51 -5.30
C ASN A 45 3.13 -1.02 -4.77
N ASN A 46 3.15 -2.09 -3.99
CA ASN A 46 1.95 -2.69 -3.39
C ASN A 46 2.14 -3.05 -1.92
N PHE A 47 3.03 -2.37 -1.24
CA PHE A 47 3.35 -2.68 0.15
C PHE A 47 2.49 -1.91 1.15
N SER A 48 2.37 -2.49 2.33
CA SER A 48 1.72 -1.88 3.48
C SER A 48 2.71 -1.79 4.64
N VAL A 49 2.67 -0.72 5.39
CA VAL A 49 3.58 -0.47 6.50
C VAL A 49 2.86 0.17 7.67
N LEU A 50 3.12 -0.33 8.86
CA LEU A 50 2.65 0.28 10.09
C LEU A 50 3.68 1.34 10.54
N TYR A 51 3.26 2.59 10.64
CA TYR A 51 4.17 3.72 10.83
C TYR A 51 3.72 4.65 11.96
N ASN A 52 4.63 5.05 12.81
CA ASN A 52 4.35 5.90 13.96
C ASN A 52 5.02 7.28 13.92
N GLY A 53 5.67 7.63 12.83
CA GLY A 53 6.39 8.90 12.73
C GLY A 53 7.68 8.99 13.55
N GLY A 54 8.14 7.86 14.09
CA GLY A 54 9.36 7.83 14.93
C GLY A 54 9.12 8.16 16.41
N SER A 55 7.86 8.35 16.83
CA SER A 55 7.54 8.69 18.22
C SER A 55 6.20 8.11 18.64
N GLY A 56 6.12 7.72 19.92
CA GLY A 56 4.88 7.25 20.54
C GLY A 56 4.50 5.81 20.16
N ASP A 57 3.33 5.41 20.62
CA ASP A 57 2.76 4.08 20.49
C ASP A 57 1.53 4.03 19.57
N LYS A 58 1.18 5.16 18.96
CA LYS A 58 0.11 5.26 17.98
C LYS A 58 0.64 5.10 16.57
N TYR A 59 -0.03 4.28 15.79
CA TYR A 59 0.39 3.94 14.43
C TYR A 59 -0.73 4.21 13.43
N ILE A 60 -0.35 4.53 12.20
CA ILE A 60 -1.24 4.52 11.05
C ILE A 60 -0.73 3.47 10.06
N GLN A 61 -1.62 2.62 9.55
CA GLN A 61 -1.32 1.70 8.46
C GLN A 61 -1.28 2.47 7.15
N LEU A 62 -0.12 2.55 6.51
CA LEU A 62 0.09 3.23 5.24
C LEU A 62 0.19 2.18 4.12
N THR A 63 -0.73 2.20 3.16
CA THR A 63 -0.86 1.14 2.17
C THR A 63 -0.89 1.68 0.75
N TYR A 64 0.01 1.16 -0.10
CA TYR A 64 -0.17 1.20 -1.54
C TYR A 64 -1.08 0.06 -1.97
N GLY A 65 -2.18 0.38 -2.67
CA GLY A 65 -3.02 -0.62 -3.31
C GLY A 65 -2.33 -1.26 -4.51
N MET A 66 -2.69 -2.51 -4.81
CA MET A 66 -2.20 -3.17 -6.02
C MET A 66 -2.74 -2.48 -7.27
N SER A 67 -1.93 -2.43 -8.33
CA SER A 67 -2.34 -1.91 -9.63
C SER A 67 -3.24 -2.91 -10.36
N ILE A 68 -4.37 -2.45 -10.85
CA ILE A 68 -5.26 -3.23 -11.72
C ILE A 68 -5.01 -2.97 -13.20
N ASP A 69 -4.09 -2.08 -13.51
CA ASP A 69 -3.83 -1.64 -14.88
C ASP A 69 -2.86 -2.60 -15.59
N TYR A 70 -3.20 -2.92 -16.82
CA TYR A 70 -2.37 -3.73 -17.69
C TYR A 70 -1.42 -2.93 -18.58
N LEU A 71 -1.74 -1.69 -18.87
CA LEU A 71 -1.15 -0.95 -19.99
C LEU A 71 -0.12 0.08 -19.56
N ALA A 72 -0.27 0.68 -18.39
CA ALA A 72 0.57 1.80 -18.00
C ALA A 72 2.02 1.39 -17.72
N TYR A 73 2.25 0.28 -17.07
CA TYR A 73 3.59 -0.23 -16.77
C TYR A 73 3.62 -1.74 -16.96
N VAL A 74 3.81 -2.16 -18.21
CA VAL A 74 3.95 -3.57 -18.55
C VAL A 74 5.36 -4.02 -18.19
N SER A 75 5.49 -4.74 -17.11
CA SER A 75 6.76 -5.35 -16.71
C SER A 75 6.58 -6.85 -16.55
N LYS A 76 7.35 -7.62 -17.30
CA LYS A 76 7.31 -9.08 -17.23
C LYS A 76 7.83 -9.60 -15.89
N ASP A 77 8.76 -8.87 -15.31
CA ASP A 77 9.38 -9.26 -14.05
C ASP A 77 8.52 -8.87 -12.83
N GLU A 78 7.48 -8.07 -13.07
CA GLU A 78 6.67 -7.45 -12.03
C GLU A 78 5.20 -7.86 -12.06
N HIS A 79 4.83 -8.98 -12.70
CA HIS A 79 3.43 -9.38 -12.70
C HIS A 79 2.88 -9.68 -11.30
N SER A 80 3.74 -9.88 -10.31
CA SER A 80 3.32 -9.96 -8.91
C SER A 80 2.68 -8.66 -8.40
N GLN A 81 2.81 -7.57 -9.12
CA GLN A 81 2.23 -6.27 -8.75
C GLN A 81 0.79 -6.08 -9.24
N ARG A 82 0.30 -6.94 -10.14
CA ARG A 82 -1.05 -6.82 -10.70
C ARG A 82 -2.08 -7.52 -9.84
N GLY A 83 -3.16 -6.80 -9.58
CA GLY A 83 -4.26 -7.33 -8.81
C GLY A 83 -5.14 -6.25 -8.21
N CYS A 84 -5.74 -6.57 -7.08
CA CYS A 84 -6.52 -5.61 -6.31
C CYS A 84 -6.21 -5.74 -4.82
N THR A 85 -6.61 -4.75 -4.06
CA THR A 85 -6.52 -4.81 -2.60
C THR A 85 -7.92 -4.79 -2.01
N ILE A 86 -8.26 -5.85 -1.29
CA ILE A 86 -9.55 -5.95 -0.59
C ILE A 86 -9.36 -5.38 0.82
N ILE A 87 -10.18 -4.40 1.14
CA ILE A 87 -10.21 -3.78 2.46
C ILE A 87 -11.51 -4.16 3.12
N THR A 88 -11.42 -4.84 4.25
CA THR A 88 -12.59 -5.24 5.03
C THR A 88 -12.61 -4.47 6.34
N LEU A 89 -13.72 -3.79 6.59
CA LEU A 89 -14.00 -3.10 7.86
C LEU A 89 -14.95 -3.96 8.69
N ALA A 90 -14.47 -4.40 9.83
CA ALA A 90 -15.31 -5.15 10.76
C ALA A 90 -16.13 -4.20 11.67
N PRO A 91 -17.27 -4.66 12.21
CA PRO A 91 -18.09 -3.85 13.10
C PRO A 91 -17.37 -3.38 14.37
N ASP A 92 -16.33 -4.08 14.80
CA ASP A 92 -15.48 -3.71 15.95
C ASP A 92 -14.42 -2.66 15.60
N GLY A 93 -14.38 -2.16 14.34
CA GLY A 93 -13.41 -1.21 13.86
C GLY A 93 -12.11 -1.82 13.34
N THR A 94 -11.98 -3.14 13.33
CA THR A 94 -10.80 -3.80 12.75
C THR A 94 -10.74 -3.61 11.24
N VAL A 95 -9.57 -3.25 10.75
CA VAL A 95 -9.27 -3.09 9.33
C VAL A 95 -8.42 -4.28 8.88
N ASN A 96 -8.93 -5.05 7.92
CA ASN A 96 -8.17 -6.12 7.27
C ASN A 96 -7.81 -5.70 5.85
N ILE A 97 -6.53 -5.86 5.47
CA ILE A 97 -6.00 -5.47 4.17
C ILE A 97 -5.45 -6.73 3.50
N ALA A 98 -6.11 -7.17 2.44
CA ALA A 98 -5.78 -8.38 1.71
C ALA A 98 -5.45 -8.07 0.24
N PRO A 99 -4.17 -7.98 -0.14
CA PRO A 99 -3.80 -7.91 -1.53
C PRO A 99 -4.13 -9.22 -2.24
N LYS A 100 -4.69 -9.13 -3.43
CA LYS A 100 -5.06 -10.24 -4.30
C LYS A 100 -4.32 -10.10 -5.61
N ASN A 101 -3.47 -11.05 -5.89
CA ASN A 101 -2.65 -11.06 -7.09
C ASN A 101 -3.39 -11.73 -8.25
N TYR A 102 -3.39 -11.08 -9.40
CA TYR A 102 -4.10 -11.58 -10.59
C TYR A 102 -3.59 -12.94 -11.08
N TYR A 103 -2.29 -13.18 -11.00
CA TYR A 103 -1.68 -14.42 -11.45
C TYR A 103 -1.84 -15.55 -10.44
N THR A 104 -1.47 -15.29 -9.20
CA THR A 104 -1.41 -16.34 -8.18
C THR A 104 -2.78 -16.67 -7.59
N ASP A 105 -3.65 -15.69 -7.41
CA ASP A 105 -4.97 -15.90 -6.81
C ASP A 105 -6.07 -16.20 -7.82
N PHE A 106 -5.94 -15.72 -9.07
CA PHE A 106 -6.98 -15.83 -10.08
C PHE A 106 -6.54 -16.55 -11.36
N GLY A 107 -5.29 -17.01 -11.45
CA GLY A 107 -4.77 -17.70 -12.62
C GLY A 107 -4.71 -16.83 -13.88
N GLY A 108 -4.48 -15.54 -13.73
CA GLY A 108 -4.38 -14.61 -14.83
C GLY A 108 -3.20 -14.88 -15.76
N GLN A 109 -3.25 -14.34 -16.95
CA GLN A 109 -2.18 -14.41 -17.94
C GLN A 109 -1.57 -13.04 -18.17
N ASP A 110 -0.27 -13.00 -18.41
CA ASP A 110 0.40 -11.76 -18.73
C ASP A 110 0.06 -11.28 -20.14
N ILE A 111 -0.31 -10.01 -20.25
CA ILE A 111 -0.54 -9.37 -21.53
C ILE A 111 0.80 -8.85 -22.06
N GLY A 112 1.17 -9.29 -23.25
CA GLY A 112 2.44 -8.91 -23.85
C GLY A 112 3.64 -9.76 -23.42
N ALA A 113 3.32 -10.90 -22.88
CA ALA A 113 4.35 -11.92 -22.65
C ALA A 113 4.81 -12.53 -23.98
#